data_d6492919bba59d99266a11f6ecd99bce
#
_entry.id   d6492919bba59d99266a11f6ecd99bce
#
_cell.length_a   1.000
_cell.length_b   1.000
_cell.length_c   1.000
_cell.angle_alpha   90.00
_cell.angle_beta   90.00
_cell.angle_gamma   90.00
#
_symmetry.space_group_name_H-M   'P 1'
#
loop_
_entity.id
_entity.type
_entity.pdbx_description
1 polymer ?
#
loop_
_entity_poly.entity_id
_entity_poly.type
_entity_poly.pdbx_seq_one_letter_code
_entity_poly.pdbx_strand_id
1 'polypeptide(L)'
;MIMHKEFLMGNAAIALGAVAAGVNVVAGYPGTPSTEVLETIAKHRPDDVYVEWSVNEKAAMELAAGASYAGARSMVTMKQVGLNVASDPLMSLEYVGIKGGMVILVADDPGPISSQTEQDTRHFSRFSKLPCFDPSSAQEAYEMIQEAFEYSEKYDTPVFLRPTTRVCHGYASIMVKDETEYTHHQPEGFIKDSKRWVIFPRLSFMNHKKIEARNQELSDIFSSYEKNTIHPSCDAFKDSKKGIATGGISYTYTMETLKKTGMVKTLKIATPHPFPEKLAVDFLSGLDEVLCLEELDPVIERELIYICGKYHLPTRINGKLSGHTACAGENTRDTITTYINTFLGLTSPVTTDFPEPPALPVRPPVLCAGCPHRASFYAVKKAMKGKKTVFCGDIGCYTLGNALPLDMVDTCLCMGAGLNIAQGIEKVEPDTTCFAFVGDSTFFASAITGVVNAVYNQANMILIVLDNSTTAMTGHQPHPGTGRTVMGEIVQKINIEQVLRGIGVTDVKTVNPLDLNSSVACVREMTDKTGVKAIIFKSPCIAITKPEFSLHIDAEKCIGCKKCIRELGCPAIVLDNGNVCIDDTMCTGCGLCSQVCPAAAIIGGKKHE
;
A
#
# COMPACT_ATOMS: atom_id res chain seq x y z
N MET A 1 30.99 -16.14 9.42
CA MET A 1 29.85 -15.21 9.41
C MET A 1 29.25 -15.22 10.81
N ILE A 2 29.30 -14.11 11.50
CA ILE A 2 28.73 -13.97 12.85
C ILE A 2 27.24 -13.67 12.67
N MET A 3 26.41 -14.49 13.28
CA MET A 3 24.95 -14.39 13.23
C MET A 3 24.38 -14.36 14.65
N HIS A 4 23.35 -13.57 14.87
CA HIS A 4 22.63 -13.58 16.12
C HIS A 4 21.12 -13.62 15.87
N LYS A 5 20.35 -13.89 16.91
CA LYS A 5 18.90 -14.07 16.82
C LYS A 5 18.17 -12.81 17.25
N GLU A 6 17.27 -12.32 16.39
CA GLU A 6 16.41 -11.20 16.70
C GLU A 6 14.94 -11.55 16.50
N PHE A 7 14.05 -10.87 17.25
CA PHE A 7 12.61 -10.97 17.09
C PHE A 7 12.10 -9.75 16.34
N LEU A 8 11.80 -9.94 15.04
CA LEU A 8 11.53 -8.86 14.11
C LEU A 8 10.19 -9.04 13.39
N MET A 9 9.58 -7.90 13.05
CA MET A 9 8.55 -7.83 12.04
C MET A 9 9.17 -8.04 10.65
N GLY A 10 8.43 -8.64 9.71
CA GLY A 10 8.94 -8.92 8.37
C GLY A 10 9.48 -7.68 7.63
N ASN A 11 8.79 -6.54 7.73
CA ASN A 11 9.30 -5.28 7.17
C ASN A 11 10.64 -4.86 7.79
N ALA A 12 10.82 -5.03 9.09
CA ALA A 12 12.10 -4.76 9.75
C ALA A 12 13.18 -5.76 9.30
N ALA A 13 12.82 -7.03 9.10
CA ALA A 13 13.74 -8.04 8.56
C ALA A 13 14.22 -7.67 7.15
N ILE A 14 13.32 -7.26 6.26
CA ILE A 14 13.67 -6.78 4.91
C ILE A 14 14.60 -5.56 5.00
N ALA A 15 14.28 -4.61 5.86
CA ALA A 15 15.08 -3.40 6.05
C ALA A 15 16.52 -3.72 6.48
N LEU A 16 16.67 -4.57 7.51
CA LEU A 16 17.99 -5.00 7.99
C LEU A 16 18.74 -5.83 6.94
N GLY A 17 18.04 -6.67 6.17
CA GLY A 17 18.63 -7.41 5.06
C GLY A 17 19.17 -6.50 3.96
N ALA A 18 18.44 -5.43 3.62
CA ALA A 18 18.90 -4.42 2.65
C ALA A 18 20.14 -3.66 3.15
N VAL A 19 20.14 -3.27 4.44
CA VAL A 19 21.31 -2.64 5.06
C VAL A 19 22.50 -3.60 5.08
N ALA A 20 22.30 -4.85 5.48
CA ALA A 20 23.34 -5.88 5.50
C ALA A 20 23.90 -6.18 4.10
N ALA A 21 23.11 -5.95 3.05
CA ALA A 21 23.54 -6.02 1.66
C ALA A 21 24.27 -4.77 1.16
N GLY A 22 24.41 -3.72 1.97
CA GLY A 22 25.08 -2.49 1.57
C GLY A 22 24.25 -1.61 0.61
N VAL A 23 22.94 -1.48 0.84
CA VAL A 23 22.11 -0.53 0.10
C VAL A 23 22.60 0.89 0.35
N ASN A 24 22.68 1.70 -0.70
CA ASN A 24 23.14 3.10 -0.61
C ASN A 24 21.98 4.10 -0.68
N VAL A 25 20.95 3.80 -1.46
CA VAL A 25 19.83 4.72 -1.69
C VAL A 25 18.51 3.98 -1.58
N VAL A 26 17.63 4.51 -0.74
CA VAL A 26 16.28 3.98 -0.56
C VAL A 26 15.25 5.08 -0.75
N ALA A 27 14.34 4.88 -1.67
CA ALA A 27 13.24 5.81 -1.95
C ALA A 27 11.90 5.08 -1.92
N GLY A 28 10.83 5.80 -1.62
CA GLY A 28 9.50 5.21 -1.62
C GLY A 28 8.40 6.24 -1.47
N TYR A 29 7.16 5.78 -1.55
CA TYR A 29 5.99 6.54 -1.14
C TYR A 29 5.24 5.75 -0.06
N PRO A 30 4.74 6.41 1.00
CA PRO A 30 4.10 5.72 2.11
C PRO A 30 2.89 4.89 1.66
N GLY A 31 2.89 3.59 1.96
CA GLY A 31 1.81 2.67 1.57
C GLY A 31 1.87 1.37 2.36
N THR A 32 0.88 1.14 3.24
CA THR A 32 0.74 -0.14 3.94
C THR A 32 0.41 -1.26 2.93
N PRO A 33 1.15 -2.41 2.95
CA PRO A 33 1.93 -2.93 4.07
C PRO A 33 3.46 -2.73 3.98
N SER A 34 4.03 -1.85 3.13
CA SER A 34 5.48 -1.71 2.94
C SER A 34 6.14 -0.54 3.69
N THR A 35 5.35 0.34 4.32
CA THR A 35 5.83 1.62 4.89
C THR A 35 6.99 1.46 5.86
N GLU A 36 6.91 0.48 6.77
CA GLU A 36 7.87 0.29 7.86
C GLU A 36 9.27 -0.15 7.39
N VAL A 37 9.40 -0.65 6.14
CA VAL A 37 10.72 -0.98 5.58
C VAL A 37 11.59 0.26 5.50
N LEU A 38 11.12 1.30 4.82
CA LEU A 38 11.85 2.55 4.66
C LEU A 38 12.03 3.26 6.00
N GLU A 39 11.00 3.29 6.86
CA GLU A 39 11.08 3.88 8.19
C GLU A 39 12.12 3.19 9.08
N THR A 40 12.25 1.86 8.98
CA THR A 40 13.24 1.10 9.74
C THR A 40 14.65 1.46 9.30
N ILE A 41 14.91 1.53 7.98
CA ILE A 41 16.23 1.93 7.47
C ILE A 41 16.55 3.36 7.91
N ALA A 42 15.60 4.30 7.81
CA ALA A 42 15.78 5.68 8.23
C ALA A 42 16.09 5.81 9.75
N LYS A 43 15.55 4.92 10.58
CA LYS A 43 15.81 4.85 12.03
C LYS A 43 17.20 4.32 12.35
N HIS A 44 17.64 3.28 11.65
CA HIS A 44 18.97 2.70 11.82
C HIS A 44 20.11 3.64 11.37
N ARG A 45 19.81 4.50 10.38
CA ARG A 45 20.71 5.54 9.86
C ARG A 45 22.17 5.08 9.70
N PRO A 46 22.46 4.07 8.88
CA PRO A 46 23.85 3.87 8.48
C PRO A 46 24.36 5.15 7.82
N ASP A 47 25.57 5.58 8.14
CA ASP A 47 26.14 6.87 7.70
C ASP A 47 26.23 6.98 6.16
N ASP A 48 26.26 5.85 5.46
CA ASP A 48 26.41 5.71 4.02
C ASP A 48 25.08 5.44 3.27
N VAL A 49 23.92 5.50 3.95
CA VAL A 49 22.61 5.24 3.34
C VAL A 49 21.78 6.51 3.27
N TYR A 50 21.39 6.90 2.05
CA TYR A 50 20.40 7.95 1.81
C TYR A 50 18.99 7.37 1.77
N VAL A 51 18.06 7.99 2.50
CA VAL A 51 16.66 7.56 2.57
C VAL A 51 15.72 8.73 2.35
N GLU A 52 14.74 8.58 1.47
CA GLU A 52 13.70 9.61 1.27
C GLU A 52 12.29 9.06 1.09
N TRP A 53 11.31 9.82 1.56
CA TRP A 53 9.96 9.76 1.04
C TRP A 53 9.86 10.65 -0.19
N SER A 54 9.74 10.03 -1.35
CA SER A 54 9.49 10.74 -2.61
C SER A 54 8.05 11.22 -2.67
N VAL A 55 7.75 12.15 -3.57
CA VAL A 55 6.39 12.71 -3.70
C VAL A 55 5.36 11.69 -4.21
N ASN A 56 5.82 10.69 -4.99
CA ASN A 56 5.04 9.53 -5.43
C ASN A 56 5.97 8.39 -5.86
N GLU A 57 5.39 7.24 -6.21
CA GLU A 57 6.14 6.03 -6.57
C GLU A 57 6.89 6.17 -7.89
N LYS A 58 6.38 6.99 -8.84
CA LYS A 58 7.09 7.30 -10.10
C LYS A 58 8.41 8.03 -9.81
N ALA A 59 8.36 9.08 -9.00
CA ALA A 59 9.56 9.83 -8.61
C ALA A 59 10.56 8.96 -7.83
N ALA A 60 10.06 8.09 -6.94
CA ALA A 60 10.88 7.15 -6.19
C ALA A 60 11.62 6.16 -7.12
N MET A 61 10.90 5.60 -8.11
CA MET A 61 11.46 4.67 -9.10
C MET A 61 12.56 5.34 -9.94
N GLU A 62 12.31 6.56 -10.42
CA GLU A 62 13.26 7.33 -11.23
C GLU A 62 14.50 7.72 -10.44
N LEU A 63 14.35 8.09 -9.16
CA LEU A 63 15.48 8.40 -8.27
C LEU A 63 16.34 7.15 -8.02
N ALA A 64 15.72 6.01 -7.69
CA ALA A 64 16.43 4.76 -7.47
C ALA A 64 17.16 4.29 -8.75
N ALA A 65 16.55 4.46 -9.92
CA ALA A 65 17.19 4.19 -11.21
C ALA A 65 18.41 5.09 -11.43
N GLY A 66 18.30 6.40 -11.15
CA GLY A 66 19.41 7.34 -11.25
C GLY A 66 20.58 6.97 -10.32
N ALA A 67 20.29 6.55 -9.09
CA ALA A 67 21.29 6.06 -8.15
C ALA A 67 21.97 4.78 -8.68
N SER A 68 21.21 3.83 -9.20
CA SER A 68 21.73 2.62 -9.82
C SER A 68 22.61 2.91 -11.03
N TYR A 69 22.25 3.88 -11.88
CA TYR A 69 23.08 4.30 -13.02
C TYR A 69 24.46 4.83 -12.58
N ALA A 70 24.52 5.44 -11.39
CA ALA A 70 25.78 5.86 -10.76
C ALA A 70 26.53 4.71 -10.04
N GLY A 71 26.05 3.49 -10.13
CA GLY A 71 26.68 2.31 -9.53
C GLY A 71 26.29 2.06 -8.07
N ALA A 72 25.33 2.78 -7.50
CA ALA A 72 24.85 2.55 -6.14
C ALA A 72 23.88 1.36 -6.08
N ARG A 73 23.89 0.59 -5.00
CA ARG A 73 22.78 -0.31 -4.65
C ARG A 73 21.60 0.52 -4.23
N SER A 74 20.48 0.40 -4.94
CA SER A 74 19.28 1.20 -4.71
C SER A 74 18.05 0.32 -4.48
N MET A 75 17.13 0.81 -3.67
CA MET A 75 15.85 0.14 -3.42
C MET A 75 14.71 1.14 -3.52
N VAL A 76 13.60 0.71 -4.14
CA VAL A 76 12.34 1.45 -4.12
C VAL A 76 11.29 0.62 -3.38
N THR A 77 10.51 1.28 -2.51
CA THR A 77 9.48 0.61 -1.70
C THR A 77 8.09 1.16 -2.01
N MET A 78 7.14 0.26 -2.21
CA MET A 78 5.74 0.61 -2.48
C MET A 78 4.79 -0.55 -2.20
N LYS A 79 3.49 -0.25 -2.09
CA LYS A 79 2.46 -1.28 -2.14
C LYS A 79 2.00 -1.54 -3.59
N GLN A 80 1.21 -2.60 -3.84
CA GLN A 80 0.81 -3.02 -5.18
C GLN A 80 0.17 -1.92 -6.03
N VAL A 81 -0.71 -1.08 -5.46
CA VAL A 81 -1.33 0.02 -6.24
C VAL A 81 -0.35 1.13 -6.59
N GLY A 82 0.73 1.30 -5.82
CA GLY A 82 1.82 2.22 -6.12
C GLY A 82 2.60 1.81 -7.37
N LEU A 83 2.69 0.51 -7.64
CA LEU A 83 3.32 0.01 -8.85
C LEU A 83 2.60 0.46 -10.13
N ASN A 84 1.29 0.69 -10.05
CA ASN A 84 0.53 1.26 -11.18
C ASN A 84 1.03 2.68 -11.52
N VAL A 85 1.40 3.47 -10.51
CA VAL A 85 1.97 4.83 -10.68
C VAL A 85 3.40 4.76 -11.23
N ALA A 86 4.20 3.80 -10.75
CA ALA A 86 5.59 3.59 -11.16
C ALA A 86 5.73 2.76 -12.45
N SER A 87 4.64 2.33 -13.09
CA SER A 87 4.68 1.41 -14.24
C SER A 87 5.41 2.00 -15.45
N ASP A 88 5.25 3.29 -15.74
CA ASP A 88 5.90 3.93 -16.88
C ASP A 88 7.45 3.87 -16.81
N PRO A 89 8.11 4.36 -15.73
CA PRO A 89 9.55 4.20 -15.60
C PRO A 89 9.98 2.73 -15.50
N LEU A 90 9.19 1.86 -14.85
CA LEU A 90 9.49 0.43 -14.73
C LEU A 90 9.62 -0.22 -16.11
N MET A 91 8.61 -0.04 -16.98
CA MET A 91 8.57 -0.67 -18.32
C MET A 91 9.64 -0.13 -19.27
N SER A 92 10.15 1.07 -19.01
CA SER A 92 11.26 1.65 -19.76
C SER A 92 12.62 1.21 -19.21
N LEU A 93 12.75 1.12 -17.88
CA LEU A 93 13.98 0.74 -17.18
C LEU A 93 14.43 -0.68 -17.52
N GLU A 94 13.50 -1.61 -17.72
CA GLU A 94 13.78 -2.97 -18.16
C GLU A 94 14.65 -3.00 -19.45
N TYR A 95 14.37 -2.12 -20.39
CA TYR A 95 15.09 -2.06 -21.67
C TYR A 95 16.41 -1.29 -21.59
N VAL A 96 16.56 -0.38 -20.62
CA VAL A 96 17.82 0.37 -20.41
C VAL A 96 18.77 -0.45 -19.55
N GLY A 97 18.24 -1.17 -18.58
CA GLY A 97 19.02 -1.88 -17.58
C GLY A 97 19.58 -0.97 -16.50
N ILE A 98 20.45 -1.51 -15.69
CA ILE A 98 21.03 -0.87 -14.51
C ILE A 98 22.56 -1.04 -14.48
N LYS A 99 23.22 -0.47 -13.46
CA LYS A 99 24.65 -0.68 -13.18
C LYS A 99 24.88 -1.18 -11.74
N GLY A 100 24.52 -0.41 -10.73
CA GLY A 100 24.45 -0.89 -9.35
C GLY A 100 23.15 -1.67 -9.12
N GLY A 101 23.14 -2.62 -8.23
CA GLY A 101 21.97 -3.46 -7.94
C GLY A 101 20.74 -2.62 -7.60
N MET A 102 19.59 -2.96 -8.18
CA MET A 102 18.33 -2.28 -7.91
C MET A 102 17.24 -3.29 -7.54
N VAL A 103 16.67 -3.12 -6.34
CA VAL A 103 15.55 -3.94 -5.88
C VAL A 103 14.27 -3.13 -5.82
N ILE A 104 13.21 -3.69 -6.40
CA ILE A 104 11.86 -3.14 -6.39
C ILE A 104 11.05 -3.94 -5.38
N LEU A 105 10.90 -3.38 -4.18
CA LEU A 105 10.07 -3.96 -3.13
C LEU A 105 8.63 -3.56 -3.36
N VAL A 106 7.79 -4.53 -3.68
CA VAL A 106 6.33 -4.32 -3.83
C VAL A 106 5.59 -5.27 -2.90
N ALA A 107 4.89 -4.72 -1.92
CA ALA A 107 4.10 -5.51 -0.99
C ALA A 107 2.65 -5.64 -1.47
N ASP A 108 2.23 -6.88 -1.72
CA ASP A 108 0.85 -7.20 -2.09
C ASP A 108 -0.03 -7.36 -0.85
N ASP A 109 -1.32 -7.07 -1.02
CA ASP A 109 -2.31 -7.05 0.07
C ASP A 109 -3.52 -7.95 -0.25
N PRO A 110 -3.35 -9.29 -0.13
CA PRO A 110 -4.44 -10.25 -0.34
C PRO A 110 -5.60 -10.00 0.62
N GLY A 111 -6.85 -10.03 0.09
CA GLY A 111 -8.04 -9.75 0.86
C GLY A 111 -8.24 -8.27 1.21
N PRO A 112 -7.83 -7.35 0.41
CA PRO A 112 -7.46 -5.92 0.52
C PRO A 112 -7.70 -5.35 1.92
N ILE A 113 -6.79 -5.69 2.86
CA ILE A 113 -6.90 -5.30 4.27
C ILE A 113 -6.73 -3.78 4.42
N SER A 114 -5.81 -3.17 3.66
CA SER A 114 -5.56 -1.73 3.67
C SER A 114 -5.45 -1.09 2.28
N SER A 115 -5.74 -1.82 1.22
CA SER A 115 -5.64 -1.36 -0.16
C SER A 115 -7.01 -1.21 -0.81
N GLN A 116 -7.10 -0.38 -1.87
CA GLN A 116 -8.35 -0.14 -2.59
C GLN A 116 -8.76 -1.33 -3.46
N THR A 117 -7.78 -2.10 -3.90
CA THR A 117 -7.95 -3.21 -4.84
C THR A 117 -7.12 -4.40 -4.40
N GLU A 118 -7.49 -5.57 -4.86
CA GLU A 118 -6.74 -6.80 -4.74
C GLU A 118 -6.02 -7.05 -6.07
N GLN A 119 -4.69 -6.84 -6.09
CA GLN A 119 -3.85 -6.93 -7.30
C GLN A 119 -2.65 -7.84 -7.04
N ASP A 120 -2.29 -8.63 -8.05
CA ASP A 120 -1.15 -9.55 -8.00
C ASP A 120 0.02 -8.99 -8.81
N THR A 121 1.05 -8.52 -8.14
CA THR A 121 2.21 -7.90 -8.79
C THR A 121 3.15 -8.91 -9.43
N ARG A 122 2.96 -10.23 -9.26
CA ARG A 122 3.64 -11.27 -10.04
C ARG A 122 3.35 -11.13 -11.54
N HIS A 123 2.16 -10.60 -11.91
CA HIS A 123 1.86 -10.26 -13.31
C HIS A 123 2.71 -9.10 -13.83
N PHE A 124 3.02 -8.11 -13.00
CA PHE A 124 3.93 -7.04 -13.38
C PHE A 124 5.35 -7.56 -13.63
N SER A 125 5.86 -8.47 -12.79
CA SER A 125 7.18 -9.07 -13.00
C SER A 125 7.23 -9.82 -14.33
N ARG A 126 6.18 -10.58 -14.65
CA ARG A 126 6.07 -11.29 -15.94
C ARG A 126 5.96 -10.33 -17.12
N PHE A 127 5.12 -9.30 -17.01
CA PHE A 127 4.89 -8.31 -18.06
C PHE A 127 6.13 -7.44 -18.35
N SER A 128 6.82 -7.00 -17.30
CA SER A 128 8.10 -6.29 -17.38
C SER A 128 9.30 -7.20 -17.63
N LYS A 129 9.12 -8.55 -17.62
CA LYS A 129 10.20 -9.54 -17.77
C LYS A 129 11.30 -9.48 -16.72
N LEU A 130 11.00 -8.87 -15.55
CA LEU A 130 11.93 -8.74 -14.44
C LEU A 130 11.87 -9.95 -13.50
N PRO A 131 13.02 -10.43 -12.98
CA PRO A 131 13.04 -11.51 -11.98
C PRO A 131 12.27 -11.13 -10.72
N CYS A 132 11.59 -12.11 -10.13
CA CYS A 132 10.77 -11.92 -8.93
C CYS A 132 11.10 -12.96 -7.86
N PHE A 133 11.34 -12.47 -6.64
CA PHE A 133 11.49 -13.26 -5.42
C PHE A 133 10.24 -13.09 -4.56
N ASP A 134 9.65 -14.20 -4.11
CA ASP A 134 8.40 -14.25 -3.34
C ASP A 134 8.64 -14.98 -2.00
N PRO A 135 9.06 -14.27 -0.94
CA PRO A 135 9.42 -14.88 0.33
C PRO A 135 8.20 -15.45 1.06
N SER A 136 8.38 -16.58 1.73
CA SER A 136 7.36 -17.26 2.53
C SER A 136 7.40 -16.94 4.03
N SER A 137 8.42 -16.20 4.48
CA SER A 137 8.63 -15.86 5.88
C SER A 137 9.52 -14.62 6.04
N ALA A 138 9.59 -14.06 7.25
CA ALA A 138 10.50 -12.95 7.56
C ALA A 138 11.98 -13.35 7.40
N GLN A 139 12.36 -14.59 7.72
CA GLN A 139 13.72 -15.08 7.52
C GLN A 139 14.09 -15.10 6.03
N GLU A 140 13.22 -15.67 5.20
CA GLU A 140 13.46 -15.68 3.76
C GLU A 140 13.48 -14.27 3.17
N ALA A 141 12.62 -13.38 3.64
CA ALA A 141 12.61 -12.00 3.18
C ALA A 141 13.94 -11.27 3.49
N TYR A 142 14.51 -11.52 4.69
CA TYR A 142 15.84 -11.04 5.08
C TYR A 142 16.97 -11.57 4.18
N GLU A 143 16.90 -12.84 3.83
CA GLU A 143 17.92 -13.48 2.98
C GLU A 143 17.76 -13.07 1.52
N MET A 144 16.53 -13.17 0.99
CA MET A 144 16.22 -12.91 -0.42
C MET A 144 16.49 -11.46 -0.85
N ILE A 145 16.34 -10.47 0.04
CA ILE A 145 16.67 -9.09 -0.32
C ILE A 145 18.17 -8.93 -0.62
N GLN A 146 19.04 -9.64 0.10
CA GLN A 146 20.47 -9.63 -0.13
C GLN A 146 20.80 -10.31 -1.46
N GLU A 147 20.24 -11.50 -1.69
CA GLU A 147 20.37 -12.24 -2.94
C GLU A 147 19.82 -11.46 -4.14
N ALA A 148 18.70 -10.74 -3.97
CA ALA A 148 18.11 -9.91 -5.02
C ALA A 148 19.09 -8.83 -5.52
N PHE A 149 19.86 -8.18 -4.65
CA PHE A 149 20.91 -7.25 -5.06
C PHE A 149 22.00 -7.94 -5.88
N GLU A 150 22.45 -9.15 -5.47
CA GLU A 150 23.47 -9.91 -6.18
C GLU A 150 22.98 -10.36 -7.58
N TYR A 151 21.74 -10.85 -7.68
CA TYR A 151 21.13 -11.20 -8.97
C TYR A 151 20.95 -9.95 -9.85
N SER A 152 20.53 -8.84 -9.26
CA SER A 152 20.34 -7.59 -9.97
C SER A 152 21.64 -7.10 -10.63
N GLU A 153 22.76 -7.09 -9.89
CA GLU A 153 24.10 -6.72 -10.41
C GLU A 153 24.61 -7.71 -11.44
N LYS A 154 24.47 -9.01 -11.17
CA LYS A 154 24.97 -10.06 -12.05
C LYS A 154 24.31 -10.04 -13.44
N TYR A 155 23.04 -9.66 -13.49
CA TYR A 155 22.23 -9.69 -14.73
C TYR A 155 21.88 -8.31 -15.29
N ASP A 156 22.47 -7.23 -14.75
CA ASP A 156 22.22 -5.84 -15.17
C ASP A 156 20.70 -5.49 -15.22
N THR A 157 19.90 -5.98 -14.27
CA THR A 157 18.45 -5.87 -14.31
C THR A 157 17.86 -5.56 -12.92
N PRO A 158 16.85 -4.70 -12.80
CA PRO A 158 16.09 -4.61 -11.57
C PRO A 158 15.48 -5.97 -11.19
N VAL A 159 15.28 -6.20 -9.90
CA VAL A 159 14.70 -7.44 -9.35
C VAL A 159 13.55 -7.10 -8.43
N PHE A 160 12.41 -7.78 -8.58
CA PHE A 160 11.31 -7.68 -7.64
C PHE A 160 11.57 -8.49 -6.37
N LEU A 161 11.30 -7.88 -5.22
CA LEU A 161 11.02 -8.59 -3.97
C LEU A 161 9.56 -8.36 -3.63
N ARG A 162 8.76 -9.43 -3.62
CA ARG A 162 7.30 -9.36 -3.51
C ARG A 162 6.78 -10.09 -2.27
N PRO A 163 6.87 -9.51 -1.08
CA PRO A 163 6.19 -10.05 0.10
C PRO A 163 4.69 -9.73 0.08
N THR A 164 3.89 -10.54 0.80
CA THR A 164 2.48 -10.21 1.08
C THR A 164 2.32 -9.67 2.50
N THR A 165 1.15 -9.08 2.80
CA THR A 165 0.84 -8.46 4.10
C THR A 165 1.24 -9.34 5.29
N ARG A 166 0.99 -10.65 5.24
CA ARG A 166 1.31 -11.55 6.36
C ARG A 166 2.80 -11.77 6.55
N VAL A 167 3.59 -11.73 5.48
CA VAL A 167 5.05 -11.74 5.57
C VAL A 167 5.56 -10.39 6.09
N CYS A 168 5.03 -9.28 5.58
CA CYS A 168 5.42 -7.92 5.99
C CYS A 168 5.20 -7.66 7.48
N HIS A 169 4.01 -7.99 8.00
CA HIS A 169 3.58 -7.65 9.35
C HIS A 169 3.66 -8.82 10.35
N GLY A 170 4.04 -10.01 9.88
CA GLY A 170 4.29 -11.16 10.77
C GLY A 170 5.57 -10.96 11.59
N TYR A 171 5.53 -11.31 12.87
CA TYR A 171 6.70 -11.31 13.74
C TYR A 171 7.30 -12.70 13.84
N ALA A 172 8.62 -12.78 13.75
CA ALA A 172 9.35 -14.03 13.89
C ALA A 172 10.73 -13.82 14.54
N SER A 173 11.24 -14.88 15.18
CA SER A 173 12.63 -14.92 15.58
C SER A 173 13.47 -15.38 14.40
N ILE A 174 14.31 -14.52 13.87
CA ILE A 174 15.14 -14.76 12.69
C ILE A 174 16.63 -14.66 13.03
N MET A 175 17.47 -15.25 12.19
CA MET A 175 18.91 -15.10 12.26
C MET A 175 19.35 -13.95 11.38
N VAL A 176 20.05 -12.98 11.94
CA VAL A 176 20.58 -11.82 11.23
C VAL A 176 22.10 -11.76 11.35
N LYS A 177 22.76 -11.15 10.37
CA LYS A 177 24.21 -10.90 10.42
C LYS A 177 24.53 -9.87 11.50
N ASP A 178 25.68 -10.03 12.15
CA ASP A 178 26.26 -8.97 12.96
C ASP A 178 26.64 -7.78 12.05
N GLU A 179 26.59 -6.55 12.56
CA GLU A 179 26.91 -5.34 11.79
C GLU A 179 28.32 -5.37 11.20
N THR A 180 29.25 -6.06 11.86
CA THR A 180 30.64 -6.26 11.36
C THR A 180 30.74 -7.13 10.10
N GLU A 181 29.66 -7.83 9.77
CA GLU A 181 29.55 -8.69 8.58
C GLU A 181 28.74 -8.04 7.45
N TYR A 182 28.37 -6.77 7.61
CA TYR A 182 27.61 -6.04 6.58
C TYR A 182 28.51 -5.70 5.38
N THR A 183 27.92 -5.77 4.21
CA THR A 183 28.57 -5.35 2.97
C THR A 183 28.59 -3.82 2.91
N HIS A 184 29.74 -3.23 2.62
CA HIS A 184 29.87 -1.81 2.32
C HIS A 184 30.05 -1.64 0.82
N HIS A 185 28.98 -1.32 0.12
CA HIS A 185 29.01 -1.12 -1.33
C HIS A 185 29.44 0.32 -1.66
N GLN A 186 30.49 0.46 -2.47
CA GLN A 186 31.02 1.76 -2.90
C GLN A 186 30.59 2.03 -4.35
N PRO A 187 29.76 3.05 -4.61
CA PRO A 187 29.34 3.41 -5.96
C PRO A 187 30.53 3.86 -6.82
N GLU A 188 30.60 3.35 -8.05
CA GLU A 188 31.69 3.69 -8.98
C GLU A 188 31.50 5.06 -9.67
N GLY A 189 30.34 5.69 -9.53
CA GLY A 189 29.97 6.93 -10.20
C GLY A 189 29.35 6.70 -11.59
N PHE A 190 28.71 7.75 -12.11
CA PHE A 190 28.03 7.71 -13.41
C PHE A 190 29.05 7.82 -14.55
N ILE A 191 29.02 6.83 -15.43
CA ILE A 191 29.83 6.80 -16.66
C ILE A 191 28.96 7.17 -17.85
N LYS A 192 29.31 8.25 -18.56
CA LYS A 192 28.56 8.71 -19.73
C LYS A 192 28.68 7.72 -20.89
N ASP A 193 27.56 7.16 -21.29
CA ASP A 193 27.41 6.34 -22.49
C ASP A 193 26.00 6.50 -23.06
N SER A 194 25.85 7.35 -24.06
CA SER A 194 24.55 7.59 -24.69
C SER A 194 24.00 6.36 -25.44
N LYS A 195 24.84 5.40 -25.78
CA LYS A 195 24.41 4.15 -26.41
C LYS A 195 23.81 3.18 -25.41
N ARG A 196 24.14 3.32 -24.14
CA ARG A 196 23.60 2.51 -23.03
C ARG A 196 22.38 3.16 -22.37
N TRP A 197 22.49 4.48 -22.05
CA TRP A 197 21.54 5.14 -21.16
C TRP A 197 20.39 5.89 -21.84
N VAL A 198 20.42 6.01 -23.18
CA VAL A 198 19.37 6.71 -23.92
C VAL A 198 18.44 5.68 -24.57
N ILE A 199 17.25 5.52 -23.99
CA ILE A 199 16.23 4.61 -24.53
C ILE A 199 15.71 5.12 -25.87
N PHE A 200 15.77 4.29 -26.91
CA PHE A 200 15.10 4.50 -28.19
C PHE A 200 14.94 3.17 -28.95
N PRO A 201 14.13 3.11 -30.04
CA PRO A 201 13.68 1.84 -30.62
C PRO A 201 14.77 0.82 -30.93
N ARG A 202 15.93 1.25 -31.46
CA ARG A 202 17.03 0.32 -31.79
C ARG A 202 17.63 -0.33 -30.54
N LEU A 203 17.84 0.45 -29.48
CA LEU A 203 18.36 -0.06 -28.20
C LEU A 203 17.37 -1.05 -27.59
N SER A 204 16.11 -0.67 -27.50
CA SER A 204 15.04 -1.51 -26.96
C SER A 204 14.93 -2.84 -27.71
N PHE A 205 14.98 -2.83 -29.05
CA PHE A 205 14.94 -4.04 -29.85
C PHE A 205 16.15 -4.96 -29.60
N MET A 206 17.34 -4.39 -29.49
CA MET A 206 18.55 -5.16 -29.18
C MET A 206 18.52 -5.76 -27.79
N ASN A 207 18.08 -4.96 -26.81
CA ASN A 207 18.01 -5.41 -25.41
C ASN A 207 16.86 -6.39 -25.19
N HIS A 208 15.75 -6.30 -25.92
CA HIS A 208 14.68 -7.30 -25.85
C HIS A 208 15.22 -8.73 -26.06
N LYS A 209 16.08 -8.91 -27.06
CA LYS A 209 16.70 -10.23 -27.32
C LYS A 209 17.57 -10.73 -26.15
N LYS A 210 18.31 -9.80 -25.50
CA LYS A 210 19.11 -10.13 -24.31
C LYS A 210 18.22 -10.49 -23.12
N ILE A 211 17.11 -9.75 -22.94
CA ILE A 211 16.14 -9.99 -21.87
C ILE A 211 15.53 -11.39 -22.02
N GLU A 212 15.11 -11.79 -23.22
CA GLU A 212 14.56 -13.12 -23.47
C GLU A 212 15.60 -14.23 -23.18
N ALA A 213 16.84 -14.03 -23.64
CA ALA A 213 17.94 -14.99 -23.36
C ALA A 213 18.25 -15.07 -21.86
N ARG A 214 18.33 -13.94 -21.15
CA ARG A 214 18.52 -13.86 -19.70
C ARG A 214 17.41 -14.60 -18.96
N ASN A 215 16.15 -14.39 -19.34
CA ASN A 215 15.03 -15.02 -18.65
C ASN A 215 15.00 -16.54 -18.86
N GLN A 216 15.44 -17.02 -20.01
CA GLN A 216 15.63 -18.46 -20.22
C GLN A 216 16.75 -19.01 -19.32
N GLU A 217 17.89 -18.32 -19.24
CA GLU A 217 19.00 -18.68 -18.35
C GLU A 217 18.56 -18.68 -16.87
N LEU A 218 17.84 -17.63 -16.45
CA LEU A 218 17.34 -17.51 -15.08
C LEU A 218 16.33 -18.61 -14.73
N SER A 219 15.47 -19.05 -15.64
CA SER A 219 14.58 -20.20 -15.42
C SER A 219 15.37 -21.47 -15.08
N ASP A 220 16.49 -21.69 -15.76
CA ASP A 220 17.38 -22.82 -15.50
C ASP A 220 18.09 -22.70 -14.13
N ILE A 221 18.60 -21.52 -13.81
CA ILE A 221 19.25 -21.22 -12.53
C ILE A 221 18.26 -21.35 -11.37
N PHE A 222 17.05 -20.79 -11.52
CA PHE A 222 16.01 -20.89 -10.51
C PHE A 222 15.52 -22.32 -10.30
N SER A 223 15.69 -23.20 -11.28
CA SER A 223 15.41 -24.63 -11.09
C SER A 223 16.37 -25.33 -10.12
N SER A 224 17.52 -24.72 -9.84
CA SER A 224 18.50 -25.18 -8.83
C SER A 224 18.67 -24.22 -7.66
N TYR A 225 17.85 -23.17 -7.57
CA TYR A 225 17.88 -22.22 -6.47
C TYR A 225 17.39 -22.87 -5.17
N GLU A 226 18.16 -22.74 -4.08
CA GLU A 226 17.96 -23.49 -2.85
C GLU A 226 16.57 -23.28 -2.18
N LYS A 227 15.93 -22.12 -2.42
CA LYS A 227 14.61 -21.83 -1.86
C LYS A 227 13.45 -22.31 -2.77
N ASN A 228 13.73 -22.72 -4.01
CA ASN A 228 12.82 -23.50 -4.85
C ASN A 228 13.09 -24.99 -4.59
N THR A 229 12.17 -25.67 -3.92
CA THR A 229 12.45 -27.03 -3.43
C THR A 229 11.30 -27.99 -3.70
N ILE A 230 11.66 -29.27 -3.88
CA ILE A 230 10.72 -30.38 -3.84
C ILE A 230 10.92 -31.14 -2.53
N HIS A 231 9.91 -31.15 -1.70
CA HIS A 231 9.85 -31.97 -0.49
C HIS A 231 9.27 -33.34 -0.86
N PRO A 232 9.96 -34.45 -0.56
CA PRO A 232 9.47 -35.81 -0.85
C PRO A 232 8.29 -36.18 0.05
N SER A 233 7.46 -37.12 -0.42
CA SER A 233 6.43 -37.73 0.41
C SER A 233 7.06 -38.53 1.56
N CYS A 234 6.38 -38.54 2.72
CA CYS A 234 6.69 -39.46 3.81
C CYS A 234 6.20 -40.88 3.49
N ASP A 235 6.57 -41.85 4.30
CA ASP A 235 6.20 -43.26 4.09
C ASP A 235 4.71 -43.51 3.95
N ALA A 236 3.88 -42.73 4.68
CA ALA A 236 2.42 -42.82 4.59
C ALA A 236 1.85 -42.42 3.21
N PHE A 237 2.58 -41.60 2.46
CA PHE A 237 2.18 -41.09 1.14
C PHE A 237 3.17 -41.44 0.02
N LYS A 238 4.11 -42.36 0.24
CA LYS A 238 5.14 -42.70 -0.74
C LYS A 238 4.60 -43.19 -2.09
N ASP A 239 3.45 -43.85 -2.07
CA ASP A 239 2.78 -44.39 -3.27
C ASP A 239 1.68 -43.41 -3.79
N SER A 240 1.52 -42.25 -3.16
CA SER A 240 0.54 -41.25 -3.58
C SER A 240 0.94 -40.62 -4.91
N LYS A 241 -0.02 -40.56 -5.83
CA LYS A 241 0.12 -39.84 -7.11
C LYS A 241 -0.35 -38.40 -7.02
N LYS A 242 -0.54 -37.89 -5.79
CA LYS A 242 -0.98 -36.50 -5.52
C LYS A 242 0.20 -35.67 -5.05
N GLY A 243 0.25 -34.42 -5.49
CA GLY A 243 1.25 -33.44 -5.07
C GLY A 243 0.61 -32.10 -4.70
N ILE A 244 1.37 -31.24 -4.03
CA ILE A 244 0.99 -29.87 -3.69
C ILE A 244 2.04 -28.92 -4.27
N ALA A 245 1.60 -27.85 -4.94
CA ALA A 245 2.47 -26.76 -5.36
C ALA A 245 2.06 -25.46 -4.66
N THR A 246 3.01 -24.68 -4.15
CA THR A 246 2.71 -23.51 -3.32
C THR A 246 3.87 -22.50 -3.32
N GLY A 247 3.58 -21.25 -2.93
CA GLY A 247 4.56 -20.16 -2.80
C GLY A 247 4.12 -19.13 -1.77
N GLY A 248 4.97 -18.15 -1.50
CA GLY A 248 4.71 -17.11 -0.52
C GLY A 248 4.28 -17.64 0.84
N ILE A 249 3.46 -16.90 1.57
CA ILE A 249 2.99 -17.31 2.92
C ILE A 249 2.18 -18.62 2.90
N SER A 250 1.52 -18.94 1.78
CA SER A 250 0.78 -20.20 1.64
C SER A 250 1.66 -21.43 1.82
N TYR A 251 2.95 -21.35 1.46
CA TYR A 251 3.93 -22.41 1.73
C TYR A 251 4.10 -22.64 3.24
N THR A 252 4.23 -21.58 4.03
CA THR A 252 4.39 -21.70 5.49
C THR A 252 3.19 -22.41 6.13
N TYR A 253 1.96 -22.04 5.75
CA TYR A 253 0.75 -22.70 6.24
C TYR A 253 0.61 -24.15 5.73
N THR A 254 1.02 -24.40 4.49
CA THR A 254 1.07 -25.76 3.93
C THR A 254 1.99 -26.67 4.74
N MET A 255 3.21 -26.21 5.03
CA MET A 255 4.18 -26.98 5.80
C MET A 255 3.74 -27.21 7.26
N GLU A 256 3.09 -26.23 7.89
CA GLU A 256 2.51 -26.41 9.22
C GLU A 256 1.43 -27.49 9.22
N THR A 257 0.58 -27.49 8.21
CA THR A 257 -0.47 -28.51 8.04
C THR A 257 0.12 -29.90 7.79
N LEU A 258 1.05 -30.01 6.84
CA LEU A 258 1.67 -31.29 6.46
C LEU A 258 2.52 -31.90 7.56
N LYS A 259 3.11 -31.11 8.47
CA LYS A 259 3.77 -31.64 9.68
C LYS A 259 2.83 -32.46 10.57
N LYS A 260 1.53 -32.17 10.54
CA LYS A 260 0.52 -32.85 11.36
C LYS A 260 -0.17 -34.00 10.60
N THR A 261 -0.39 -33.83 9.30
CA THR A 261 -1.13 -34.79 8.46
C THR A 261 -0.24 -35.79 7.75
N GLY A 262 1.06 -35.54 7.65
CA GLY A 262 2.04 -36.29 6.87
C GLY A 262 2.40 -35.60 5.57
N MET A 263 3.67 -35.65 5.19
CA MET A 263 4.21 -35.03 3.99
C MET A 263 3.76 -35.74 2.73
N VAL A 264 3.18 -35.02 1.80
CA VAL A 264 2.97 -35.41 0.40
C VAL A 264 3.96 -34.65 -0.47
N LYS A 265 4.32 -35.18 -1.67
CA LYS A 265 5.26 -34.52 -2.58
C LYS A 265 4.85 -33.05 -2.79
N THR A 266 5.69 -32.12 -2.33
CA THR A 266 5.35 -30.70 -2.28
C THR A 266 6.40 -29.87 -3.00
N LEU A 267 5.97 -29.06 -3.97
CA LEU A 267 6.80 -28.08 -4.67
C LEU A 267 6.64 -26.71 -4.02
N LYS A 268 7.74 -26.10 -3.63
CA LYS A 268 7.82 -24.69 -3.24
C LYS A 268 8.34 -23.86 -4.40
N ILE A 269 7.62 -22.80 -4.74
CA ILE A 269 8.03 -21.77 -5.69
C ILE A 269 8.33 -20.48 -4.92
N ALA A 270 9.59 -20.12 -4.87
CA ALA A 270 10.10 -18.89 -4.25
C ALA A 270 10.45 -17.81 -5.29
N THR A 271 10.56 -18.21 -6.57
CA THR A 271 10.81 -17.32 -7.71
C THR A 271 9.74 -17.53 -8.79
N PRO A 272 8.60 -16.81 -8.71
CA PRO A 272 7.50 -17.01 -9.65
C PRO A 272 7.79 -16.52 -11.07
N HIS A 273 8.84 -15.71 -11.27
CA HIS A 273 9.28 -15.28 -12.61
C HIS A 273 10.79 -14.98 -12.63
N PRO A 274 11.56 -15.44 -13.66
CA PRO A 274 11.20 -16.55 -14.56
C PRO A 274 10.90 -17.83 -13.81
N PHE A 275 9.89 -18.57 -14.24
CA PHE A 275 9.45 -19.77 -13.54
C PHE A 275 10.50 -20.90 -13.60
N PRO A 276 10.77 -21.65 -12.52
CA PRO A 276 11.74 -22.73 -12.47
C PRO A 276 11.23 -23.99 -13.22
N GLU A 277 11.27 -23.95 -14.54
CA GLU A 277 10.58 -24.90 -15.41
C GLU A 277 11.08 -26.33 -15.24
N LYS A 278 12.42 -26.55 -15.17
CA LYS A 278 12.99 -27.90 -15.00
C LYS A 278 12.57 -28.52 -13.67
N LEU A 279 12.62 -27.75 -12.59
CA LEU A 279 12.19 -28.21 -11.26
C LEU A 279 10.70 -28.59 -11.27
N ALA A 280 9.87 -27.81 -11.96
CA ALA A 280 8.45 -28.10 -12.07
C ALA A 280 8.18 -29.38 -12.89
N VAL A 281 8.92 -29.64 -13.97
CA VAL A 281 8.85 -30.89 -14.72
C VAL A 281 9.21 -32.07 -13.83
N ASP A 282 10.28 -31.98 -13.07
CA ASP A 282 10.73 -33.05 -12.13
C ASP A 282 9.67 -33.28 -11.03
N PHE A 283 9.05 -32.20 -10.55
CA PHE A 283 7.96 -32.32 -9.58
C PHE A 283 6.74 -33.03 -10.17
N LEU A 284 6.30 -32.63 -11.36
CA LEU A 284 5.11 -33.18 -12.01
C LEU A 284 5.29 -34.65 -12.43
N SER A 285 6.53 -35.07 -12.66
CA SER A 285 6.82 -36.44 -13.09
C SER A 285 6.28 -37.46 -12.10
N GLY A 286 5.42 -38.35 -12.61
CA GLY A 286 4.81 -39.44 -11.85
C GLY A 286 3.63 -39.05 -10.97
N LEU A 287 3.13 -37.81 -11.05
CA LEU A 287 1.91 -37.36 -10.38
C LEU A 287 0.71 -37.42 -11.31
N ASP A 288 -0.45 -37.83 -10.79
CA ASP A 288 -1.73 -37.78 -11.50
C ASP A 288 -2.48 -36.48 -11.22
N GLU A 289 -2.34 -35.94 -9.99
CA GLU A 289 -3.03 -34.72 -9.56
C GLU A 289 -2.12 -33.81 -8.71
N VAL A 290 -2.24 -32.51 -8.91
CA VAL A 290 -1.58 -31.49 -8.09
C VAL A 290 -2.61 -30.47 -7.62
N LEU A 291 -2.53 -30.09 -6.33
CA LEU A 291 -3.25 -28.96 -5.75
C LEU A 291 -2.33 -27.74 -5.66
N CYS A 292 -2.72 -26.63 -6.29
CA CYS A 292 -2.03 -25.36 -6.18
C CYS A 292 -2.60 -24.52 -5.04
N LEU A 293 -1.74 -24.08 -4.13
CA LEU A 293 -2.08 -23.26 -2.97
C LEU A 293 -1.29 -21.95 -3.04
N GLU A 294 -1.94 -20.91 -3.49
CA GLU A 294 -1.36 -19.58 -3.66
C GLU A 294 -2.39 -18.47 -3.39
N GLU A 295 -1.93 -17.30 -2.96
CA GLU A 295 -2.78 -16.13 -2.79
C GLU A 295 -2.95 -15.38 -4.12
N LEU A 296 -3.95 -14.49 -4.18
CA LEU A 296 -4.26 -13.64 -5.33
C LEU A 296 -4.57 -14.45 -6.59
N ASP A 297 -3.88 -14.22 -7.69
CA ASP A 297 -4.15 -14.84 -8.98
C ASP A 297 -3.52 -16.24 -9.14
N PRO A 298 -4.03 -17.09 -10.03
CA PRO A 298 -3.50 -18.43 -10.27
C PRO A 298 -2.22 -18.39 -11.13
N VAL A 299 -1.13 -17.86 -10.59
CA VAL A 299 0.15 -17.72 -11.32
C VAL A 299 0.89 -19.06 -11.37
N ILE A 300 1.09 -19.72 -10.23
CA ILE A 300 1.72 -21.04 -10.15
C ILE A 300 0.87 -22.07 -10.89
N GLU A 301 -0.44 -22.05 -10.69
CA GLU A 301 -1.38 -22.97 -11.34
C GLU A 301 -1.28 -22.87 -12.87
N ARG A 302 -1.28 -21.65 -13.43
CA ARG A 302 -1.17 -21.44 -14.89
C ARG A 302 0.16 -21.89 -15.46
N GLU A 303 1.26 -21.62 -14.75
CA GLU A 303 2.58 -22.10 -15.19
C GLU A 303 2.66 -23.62 -15.19
N LEU A 304 2.11 -24.30 -14.18
CA LEU A 304 2.08 -25.77 -14.16
C LEU A 304 1.19 -26.36 -15.26
N ILE A 305 0.04 -25.74 -15.55
CA ILE A 305 -0.83 -26.12 -16.67
C ILE A 305 -0.07 -25.96 -18.01
N TYR A 306 0.63 -24.82 -18.18
CA TYR A 306 1.44 -24.58 -19.38
C TYR A 306 2.53 -25.63 -19.53
N ILE A 307 3.24 -25.98 -18.46
CA ILE A 307 4.29 -27.00 -18.43
C ILE A 307 3.71 -28.39 -18.76
N CYS A 308 2.56 -28.75 -18.20
CA CYS A 308 1.88 -29.99 -18.55
C CYS A 308 1.60 -30.07 -20.06
N GLY A 309 1.09 -29.00 -20.66
CA GLY A 309 0.85 -28.92 -22.10
C GLY A 309 2.14 -29.02 -22.92
N LYS A 310 3.17 -28.24 -22.56
CA LYS A 310 4.45 -28.16 -23.26
C LYS A 310 5.21 -29.50 -23.27
N TYR A 311 5.19 -30.23 -22.16
CA TYR A 311 5.92 -31.48 -21.98
C TYR A 311 5.03 -32.73 -22.09
N HIS A 312 3.75 -32.56 -22.47
CA HIS A 312 2.78 -33.65 -22.62
C HIS A 312 2.64 -34.51 -21.35
N LEU A 313 2.63 -33.87 -20.17
CA LEU A 313 2.44 -34.54 -18.89
C LEU A 313 0.94 -34.73 -18.63
N PRO A 314 0.50 -35.94 -18.14
CA PRO A 314 -0.92 -36.22 -17.93
C PRO A 314 -1.48 -35.64 -16.63
N THR A 315 -0.67 -34.95 -15.84
CA THR A 315 -1.01 -34.48 -14.51
C THR A 315 -2.13 -33.44 -14.53
N ARG A 316 -3.20 -33.68 -13.79
CA ARG A 316 -4.28 -32.72 -13.59
C ARG A 316 -3.90 -31.67 -12.54
N ILE A 317 -3.98 -30.40 -12.91
CA ILE A 317 -3.70 -29.30 -12.00
C ILE A 317 -5.02 -28.77 -11.45
N ASN A 318 -5.15 -28.73 -10.14
CA ASN A 318 -6.29 -28.25 -9.38
C ASN A 318 -5.90 -27.01 -8.59
N GLY A 319 -6.77 -26.02 -8.51
CA GLY A 319 -6.54 -24.78 -7.77
C GLY A 319 -7.72 -23.81 -7.93
N LYS A 320 -7.42 -22.55 -8.13
CA LYS A 320 -8.41 -21.48 -8.31
C LYS A 320 -9.22 -21.64 -9.60
N LEU A 321 -8.56 -21.98 -10.72
CA LEU A 321 -9.22 -22.14 -12.03
C LEU A 321 -10.21 -23.30 -12.08
N SER A 322 -9.98 -24.31 -11.25
CA SER A 322 -10.86 -25.47 -11.13
C SER A 322 -11.83 -25.40 -9.95
N GLY A 323 -11.82 -24.29 -9.20
CA GLY A 323 -12.71 -24.06 -8.06
C GLY A 323 -12.36 -24.87 -6.79
N HIS A 324 -11.16 -25.46 -6.71
CA HIS A 324 -10.71 -26.19 -5.52
C HIS A 324 -10.23 -25.27 -4.40
N THR A 325 -9.82 -24.06 -4.74
CA THR A 325 -9.40 -23.01 -3.79
C THR A 325 -10.12 -21.70 -4.11
N ALA A 326 -10.25 -20.80 -3.12
CA ALA A 326 -10.90 -19.50 -3.31
C ALA A 326 -10.12 -18.64 -4.31
N CYS A 327 -10.83 -17.89 -5.16
CA CYS A 327 -10.22 -17.02 -6.17
C CYS A 327 -9.86 -15.63 -5.64
N ALA A 328 -10.26 -15.27 -4.41
CA ALA A 328 -10.01 -13.97 -3.78
C ALA A 328 -9.81 -14.14 -2.28
N GLY A 329 -9.19 -13.14 -1.65
CA GLY A 329 -8.91 -13.15 -0.22
C GLY A 329 -7.54 -13.75 0.13
N GLU A 330 -7.15 -13.58 1.40
CA GLU A 330 -5.94 -14.17 1.95
C GLU A 330 -6.13 -15.65 2.27
N ASN A 331 -5.06 -16.42 2.20
CA ASN A 331 -5.02 -17.75 2.75
C ASN A 331 -4.72 -17.71 4.25
N THR A 332 -5.44 -18.53 5.02
CA THR A 332 -5.17 -18.76 6.43
C THR A 332 -4.71 -20.21 6.63
N ARG A 333 -4.11 -20.50 7.79
CA ARG A 333 -3.79 -21.88 8.16
C ARG A 333 -5.02 -22.80 8.05
N ASP A 334 -6.17 -22.33 8.47
CA ASP A 334 -7.40 -23.14 8.53
C ASP A 334 -7.97 -23.38 7.12
N THR A 335 -7.96 -22.38 6.24
CA THR A 335 -8.37 -22.57 4.84
C THR A 335 -7.43 -23.51 4.10
N ILE A 336 -6.12 -23.36 4.26
CA ILE A 336 -5.11 -24.26 3.70
C ILE A 336 -5.28 -25.69 4.22
N THR A 337 -5.51 -25.86 5.53
CA THR A 337 -5.78 -27.19 6.13
C THR A 337 -7.02 -27.83 5.52
N THR A 338 -8.07 -27.07 5.32
CA THR A 338 -9.32 -27.55 4.71
C THR A 338 -9.08 -28.01 3.26
N TYR A 339 -8.37 -27.20 2.45
CA TYR A 339 -8.05 -27.53 1.07
C TYR A 339 -7.21 -28.82 0.96
N ILE A 340 -6.16 -28.94 1.79
CA ILE A 340 -5.29 -30.12 1.84
C ILE A 340 -6.08 -31.37 2.23
N ASN A 341 -6.86 -31.31 3.31
CA ASN A 341 -7.62 -32.46 3.78
C ASN A 341 -8.64 -32.91 2.73
N THR A 342 -9.38 -31.96 2.12
CA THR A 342 -10.33 -32.25 1.05
C THR A 342 -9.63 -32.92 -0.14
N PHE A 343 -8.51 -32.37 -0.59
CA PHE A 343 -7.75 -32.89 -1.72
C PHE A 343 -7.20 -34.31 -1.45
N LEU A 344 -6.69 -34.55 -0.24
CA LEU A 344 -6.13 -35.85 0.14
C LEU A 344 -7.21 -36.88 0.54
N GLY A 345 -8.46 -36.47 0.70
CA GLY A 345 -9.54 -37.33 1.18
C GLY A 345 -9.42 -37.68 2.67
N LEU A 346 -8.77 -36.78 3.44
CA LEU A 346 -8.64 -36.97 4.88
C LEU A 346 -9.89 -36.41 5.59
N THR A 347 -10.31 -37.10 6.64
CA THR A 347 -11.32 -36.53 7.54
C THR A 347 -10.74 -35.30 8.22
N SER A 348 -11.39 -34.17 8.09
CA SER A 348 -11.01 -32.97 8.88
C SER A 348 -10.92 -33.36 10.35
N PRO A 349 -9.86 -33.01 11.07
CA PRO A 349 -9.88 -33.17 12.51
C PRO A 349 -11.13 -32.47 13.02
N VAL A 350 -11.89 -33.17 13.86
CA VAL A 350 -13.09 -32.65 14.50
C VAL A 350 -12.72 -31.28 15.03
N THR A 351 -13.42 -30.25 14.53
CA THR A 351 -13.35 -28.90 15.15
C THR A 351 -13.58 -29.14 16.65
N THR A 352 -12.56 -28.83 17.44
CA THR A 352 -12.76 -28.78 18.90
C THR A 352 -13.99 -27.95 19.14
N ASP A 353 -14.94 -28.45 19.93
CA ASP A 353 -16.17 -27.76 20.32
C ASP A 353 -15.82 -26.48 21.12
N PHE A 354 -15.28 -25.50 20.42
CA PHE A 354 -15.25 -24.14 20.94
C PHE A 354 -16.67 -23.59 20.74
N PRO A 355 -17.28 -23.03 21.79
CA PRO A 355 -18.56 -22.35 21.63
C PRO A 355 -18.40 -21.28 20.53
N GLU A 356 -19.39 -21.20 19.64
CA GLU A 356 -19.39 -20.13 18.63
C GLU A 356 -19.13 -18.78 19.31
N PRO A 357 -18.15 -18.01 18.83
CA PRO A 357 -17.91 -16.71 19.41
C PRO A 357 -19.18 -15.85 19.28
N PRO A 358 -19.51 -15.04 20.27
CA PRO A 358 -20.69 -14.19 20.21
C PRO A 358 -20.59 -13.28 18.96
N ALA A 359 -21.70 -13.10 18.25
CA ALA A 359 -21.75 -12.17 17.13
C ALA A 359 -21.40 -10.76 17.61
N LEU A 360 -20.24 -10.26 17.18
CA LEU A 360 -19.81 -8.90 17.49
C LEU A 360 -20.44 -7.90 16.50
N PRO A 361 -20.84 -6.71 16.97
CA PRO A 361 -21.34 -5.68 16.08
C PRO A 361 -20.25 -5.23 15.09
N VAL A 362 -20.61 -5.08 13.84
CA VAL A 362 -19.72 -4.50 12.83
C VAL A 362 -19.38 -3.06 13.21
N ARG A 363 -18.10 -2.74 13.30
CA ARG A 363 -17.59 -1.39 13.60
C ARG A 363 -16.79 -0.88 12.40
N PRO A 364 -17.45 -0.27 11.40
CA PRO A 364 -16.73 0.29 10.26
C PRO A 364 -15.81 1.43 10.71
N PRO A 365 -14.69 1.65 10.00
CA PRO A 365 -13.82 2.77 10.31
C PRO A 365 -14.56 4.10 10.12
N VAL A 366 -14.29 5.06 11.00
CA VAL A 366 -14.87 6.41 10.97
C VAL A 366 -13.78 7.46 11.19
N LEU A 367 -14.06 8.71 10.82
CA LEU A 367 -13.17 9.83 11.15
C LEU A 367 -12.96 9.92 12.66
N CYS A 368 -11.74 10.17 13.10
CA CYS A 368 -11.38 10.28 14.52
C CYS A 368 -12.21 11.35 15.26
N ALA A 369 -12.29 11.26 16.58
CA ALA A 369 -12.81 12.36 17.39
C ALA A 369 -11.93 13.60 17.21
N GLY A 370 -12.55 14.77 17.01
CA GLY A 370 -11.83 16.03 16.75
C GLY A 370 -11.17 16.17 15.38
N CYS A 371 -11.36 15.22 14.48
CA CYS A 371 -10.76 15.24 13.14
C CYS A 371 -11.18 16.52 12.37
N PRO A 372 -10.21 17.32 11.86
CA PRO A 372 -10.54 18.55 11.10
C PRO A 372 -11.27 18.27 9.78
N HIS A 373 -11.05 17.09 9.16
CA HIS A 373 -11.78 16.72 7.94
C HIS A 373 -13.29 16.64 8.17
N ARG A 374 -13.72 16.23 9.36
CA ARG A 374 -15.14 16.23 9.75
C ARG A 374 -15.74 17.64 9.66
N ALA A 375 -15.01 18.64 10.15
CA ALA A 375 -15.44 20.03 10.12
C ALA A 375 -15.48 20.54 8.67
N SER A 376 -14.48 20.20 7.86
CA SER A 376 -14.41 20.56 6.44
C SER A 376 -15.63 20.05 5.66
N PHE A 377 -15.92 18.75 5.77
CA PHE A 377 -17.08 18.15 5.12
C PHE A 377 -18.39 18.74 5.60
N TYR A 378 -18.52 18.92 6.92
CA TYR A 378 -19.74 19.49 7.49
C TYR A 378 -19.97 20.95 7.04
N ALA A 379 -18.92 21.75 6.93
CA ALA A 379 -19.00 23.12 6.41
C ALA A 379 -19.50 23.16 4.96
N VAL A 380 -18.96 22.30 4.09
CA VAL A 380 -19.40 22.19 2.69
C VAL A 380 -20.85 21.68 2.63
N LYS A 381 -21.19 20.62 3.36
CA LYS A 381 -22.55 20.09 3.45
C LYS A 381 -23.57 21.15 3.86
N LYS A 382 -23.24 21.95 4.88
CA LYS A 382 -24.10 23.02 5.39
C LYS A 382 -24.23 24.17 4.39
N ALA A 383 -23.14 24.53 3.70
CA ALA A 383 -23.14 25.61 2.71
C ALA A 383 -23.98 25.27 1.49
N MET A 384 -23.92 23.99 1.06
CA MET A 384 -24.53 23.52 -0.19
C MET A 384 -25.91 22.87 0.00
N LYS A 385 -26.47 22.94 1.20
CA LYS A 385 -27.79 22.34 1.48
C LYS A 385 -28.86 22.84 0.49
N GLY A 386 -29.48 21.87 -0.23
CA GLY A 386 -30.55 22.15 -1.21
C GLY A 386 -30.06 22.58 -2.59
N LYS A 387 -28.74 22.59 -2.85
CA LYS A 387 -28.15 22.83 -4.17
C LYS A 387 -27.81 21.51 -4.85
N LYS A 388 -27.82 21.47 -6.19
CA LYS A 388 -27.36 20.33 -6.97
C LYS A 388 -25.83 20.29 -6.95
N THR A 389 -25.26 19.25 -6.35
CA THR A 389 -23.81 19.12 -6.10
C THR A 389 -23.32 17.73 -6.31
N VAL A 390 -22.03 17.59 -6.67
CA VAL A 390 -21.30 16.33 -6.67
C VAL A 390 -20.00 16.52 -5.89
N PHE A 391 -19.69 15.56 -5.02
CA PHE A 391 -18.52 15.54 -4.15
C PHE A 391 -17.55 14.43 -4.60
N CYS A 392 -16.60 14.79 -5.45
CA CYS A 392 -15.57 13.87 -5.92
C CYS A 392 -14.49 13.74 -4.85
N GLY A 393 -14.40 12.56 -4.27
CA GLY A 393 -13.45 12.23 -3.22
C GLY A 393 -12.11 11.74 -3.73
N ASP A 394 -11.27 11.38 -2.79
CA ASP A 394 -9.90 10.92 -2.98
C ASP A 394 -9.53 9.89 -1.92
N ILE A 395 -8.37 9.24 -2.07
CA ILE A 395 -7.88 8.20 -1.17
C ILE A 395 -7.07 8.84 -0.03
N GLY A 396 -7.53 8.63 1.19
CA GLY A 396 -6.91 9.11 2.43
C GLY A 396 -7.87 8.94 3.61
N CYS A 397 -7.50 9.41 4.81
CA CYS A 397 -8.41 9.41 5.96
C CYS A 397 -9.77 10.06 5.64
N TYR A 398 -9.77 11.04 4.76
CA TYR A 398 -10.96 11.77 4.33
C TYR A 398 -11.88 10.99 3.39
N THR A 399 -11.46 9.83 2.84
CA THR A 399 -12.40 8.90 2.19
C THR A 399 -13.51 8.50 3.15
N LEU A 400 -13.23 8.45 4.46
CA LEU A 400 -14.22 8.19 5.51
C LEU A 400 -15.30 9.27 5.66
N GLY A 401 -15.19 10.36 4.90
CA GLY A 401 -16.26 11.35 4.74
C GLY A 401 -17.51 10.81 4.03
N ASN A 402 -17.42 9.62 3.38
CA ASN A 402 -18.57 8.92 2.81
C ASN A 402 -19.51 8.35 3.88
N ALA A 403 -19.00 8.09 5.09
CA ALA A 403 -19.78 7.50 6.16
C ALA A 403 -20.85 8.47 6.69
N LEU A 404 -22.02 7.92 7.02
CA LEU A 404 -23.08 8.67 7.70
C LEU A 404 -22.58 9.20 9.06
N PRO A 405 -23.01 10.38 9.46
CA PRO A 405 -24.03 11.25 8.85
C PRO A 405 -23.46 12.25 7.82
N LEU A 406 -22.15 12.23 7.53
CA LEU A 406 -21.55 13.18 6.61
C LEU A 406 -22.03 12.95 5.18
N ASP A 407 -21.81 11.77 4.62
CA ASP A 407 -22.23 11.41 3.26
C ASP A 407 -21.75 12.45 2.23
N MET A 408 -20.43 12.68 2.19
CA MET A 408 -19.79 13.78 1.46
C MET A 408 -18.74 13.29 0.46
N VAL A 409 -18.86 12.04 0.00
CA VAL A 409 -18.00 11.46 -1.03
C VAL A 409 -18.88 10.64 -1.97
N ASP A 410 -19.18 11.18 -3.15
CA ASP A 410 -20.00 10.52 -4.17
C ASP A 410 -19.16 9.62 -5.09
N THR A 411 -17.89 9.97 -5.30
CA THR A 411 -16.96 9.18 -6.13
C THR A 411 -15.60 9.07 -5.47
N CYS A 412 -14.93 7.92 -5.64
CA CYS A 412 -13.56 7.71 -5.23
C CYS A 412 -12.95 6.64 -6.13
N LEU A 413 -11.79 6.90 -6.75
CA LEU A 413 -11.15 5.99 -7.70
C LEU A 413 -9.71 5.67 -7.30
N CYS A 414 -8.80 6.63 -7.46
CA CYS A 414 -7.39 6.53 -7.07
C CYS A 414 -6.89 7.89 -6.61
N MET A 415 -5.67 7.95 -6.03
CA MET A 415 -5.13 9.19 -5.48
C MET A 415 -5.07 10.32 -6.50
N GLY A 416 -5.71 11.45 -6.19
CA GLY A 416 -5.80 12.65 -7.03
C GLY A 416 -6.87 12.60 -8.13
N ALA A 417 -7.53 11.48 -8.36
CA ALA A 417 -8.49 11.31 -9.47
C ALA A 417 -9.72 12.21 -9.35
N GLY A 418 -10.13 12.57 -8.13
CA GLY A 418 -11.32 13.37 -7.87
C GLY A 418 -11.35 14.68 -8.66
N LEU A 419 -10.18 15.31 -8.91
CA LEU A 419 -10.09 16.52 -9.73
C LEU A 419 -10.55 16.30 -11.17
N ASN A 420 -9.99 15.29 -11.84
CA ASN A 420 -10.33 15.03 -13.24
C ASN A 420 -11.74 14.44 -13.39
N ILE A 421 -12.21 13.67 -12.39
CA ILE A 421 -13.61 13.20 -12.34
C ILE A 421 -14.56 14.36 -12.24
N ALA A 422 -14.30 15.35 -11.36
CA ALA A 422 -15.11 16.56 -11.23
C ALA A 422 -15.17 17.36 -12.53
N GLN A 423 -14.04 17.48 -13.25
CA GLN A 423 -13.98 18.13 -14.57
C GLN A 423 -14.85 17.37 -15.58
N GLY A 424 -14.76 16.02 -15.61
CA GLY A 424 -15.55 15.20 -16.53
C GLY A 424 -17.05 15.35 -16.28
N ILE A 425 -17.48 15.37 -15.02
CA ILE A 425 -18.89 15.56 -14.64
C ILE A 425 -19.36 16.96 -15.01
N GLU A 426 -18.58 18.00 -14.73
CA GLU A 426 -18.89 19.39 -15.06
C GLU A 426 -19.13 19.58 -16.57
N LYS A 427 -18.35 18.93 -17.44
CA LYS A 427 -18.55 19.00 -18.90
C LYS A 427 -19.87 18.40 -19.37
N VAL A 428 -20.42 17.45 -18.64
CA VAL A 428 -21.69 16.77 -18.98
C VAL A 428 -22.86 17.44 -18.25
N GLU A 429 -22.64 17.90 -17.03
CA GLU A 429 -23.65 18.54 -16.17
C GLU A 429 -23.22 19.94 -15.71
N PRO A 430 -23.19 20.95 -16.60
CA PRO A 430 -22.66 22.29 -16.29
C PRO A 430 -23.46 23.05 -15.21
N ASP A 431 -24.70 22.66 -14.94
CA ASP A 431 -25.53 23.22 -13.87
C ASP A 431 -25.28 22.58 -12.50
N THR A 432 -24.41 21.58 -12.43
CA THR A 432 -24.04 20.89 -11.20
C THR A 432 -22.76 21.50 -10.60
N THR A 433 -22.81 21.89 -9.33
CA THR A 433 -21.61 22.38 -8.65
C THR A 433 -20.70 21.19 -8.28
N CYS A 434 -19.57 21.06 -8.95
CA CYS A 434 -18.62 19.98 -8.73
C CYS A 434 -17.53 20.39 -7.74
N PHE A 435 -17.38 19.59 -6.68
CA PHE A 435 -16.30 19.68 -5.70
C PHE A 435 -15.33 18.53 -5.90
N ALA A 436 -14.03 18.80 -5.79
CA ALA A 436 -13.00 17.78 -5.69
C ALA A 436 -12.28 17.94 -4.34
N PHE A 437 -12.29 16.89 -3.52
CA PHE A 437 -11.54 16.84 -2.26
C PHE A 437 -10.21 16.14 -2.48
N VAL A 438 -9.14 16.68 -1.89
CA VAL A 438 -7.80 16.09 -1.94
C VAL A 438 -7.05 16.42 -0.65
N GLY A 439 -6.27 15.46 -0.12
CA GLY A 439 -5.36 15.69 1.01
C GLY A 439 -4.12 16.46 0.58
N ASP A 440 -3.40 17.03 1.55
CA ASP A 440 -2.16 17.77 1.34
C ASP A 440 -1.04 16.90 0.74
N SER A 441 -0.86 15.67 1.23
CA SER A 441 0.10 14.73 0.64
C SER A 441 -0.27 14.36 -0.80
N THR A 442 -1.53 13.99 -1.05
CA THR A 442 -2.01 13.66 -2.39
C THR A 442 -1.95 14.85 -3.34
N PHE A 443 -2.12 16.07 -2.81
CA PHE A 443 -1.95 17.29 -3.62
C PHE A 443 -0.59 17.30 -4.31
N PHE A 444 0.49 17.05 -3.55
CA PHE A 444 1.84 16.97 -4.11
C PHE A 444 2.08 15.71 -4.93
N ALA A 445 1.50 14.58 -4.54
CA ALA A 445 1.76 13.28 -5.18
C ALA A 445 1.20 13.19 -6.61
N SER A 446 -0.03 13.69 -6.82
CA SER A 446 -0.73 13.44 -8.10
C SER A 446 -1.72 14.54 -8.49
N ALA A 447 -2.23 15.35 -7.56
CA ALA A 447 -3.31 16.29 -7.87
C ALA A 447 -2.83 17.52 -8.64
N ILE A 448 -1.58 17.94 -8.53
CA ILE A 448 -1.04 19.12 -9.25
C ILE A 448 -1.30 19.02 -10.76
N THR A 449 -1.08 17.86 -11.37
CA THR A 449 -1.34 17.62 -12.79
C THR A 449 -2.82 17.80 -13.14
N GLY A 450 -3.72 17.38 -12.25
CA GLY A 450 -5.17 17.60 -12.39
C GLY A 450 -5.56 19.08 -12.32
N VAL A 451 -4.89 19.87 -11.45
CA VAL A 451 -5.11 21.31 -11.37
C VAL A 451 -4.66 22.00 -12.65
N VAL A 452 -3.47 21.64 -13.17
CA VAL A 452 -2.97 22.17 -14.45
C VAL A 452 -3.95 21.85 -15.57
N ASN A 453 -4.46 20.61 -15.63
CA ASN A 453 -5.45 20.21 -16.62
C ASN A 453 -6.76 21.01 -16.51
N ALA A 454 -7.24 21.24 -15.28
CA ALA A 454 -8.46 22.02 -15.02
C ALA A 454 -8.32 23.47 -15.47
N VAL A 455 -7.21 24.13 -15.13
CA VAL A 455 -6.94 25.53 -15.50
C VAL A 455 -6.79 25.66 -17.01
N TYR A 456 -5.97 24.80 -17.62
CA TYR A 456 -5.73 24.79 -19.07
C TYR A 456 -7.03 24.60 -19.88
N ASN A 457 -7.91 23.70 -19.43
CA ASN A 457 -9.18 23.40 -20.10
C ASN A 457 -10.36 24.21 -19.58
N GLN A 458 -10.12 25.26 -18.79
CA GLN A 458 -11.12 26.20 -18.30
C GLN A 458 -12.32 25.52 -17.61
N ALA A 459 -12.04 24.56 -16.73
CA ALA A 459 -13.07 23.89 -15.96
C ALA A 459 -13.72 24.84 -14.95
N ASN A 460 -14.99 24.59 -14.60
CA ASN A 460 -15.71 25.33 -13.57
C ASN A 460 -15.99 24.44 -12.36
N MET A 461 -15.03 24.37 -11.43
CA MET A 461 -15.08 23.48 -10.28
C MET A 461 -14.44 24.08 -9.03
N ILE A 462 -14.71 23.49 -7.88
CA ILE A 462 -14.12 23.89 -6.60
C ILE A 462 -13.21 22.77 -6.10
N LEU A 463 -11.92 23.07 -5.99
CA LEU A 463 -10.94 22.21 -5.34
C LEU A 463 -10.95 22.49 -3.83
N ILE A 464 -11.10 21.46 -3.03
CA ILE A 464 -10.94 21.48 -1.57
C ILE A 464 -9.66 20.75 -1.21
N VAL A 465 -8.65 21.47 -0.73
CA VAL A 465 -7.44 20.87 -0.18
C VAL A 465 -7.61 20.72 1.33
N LEU A 466 -7.51 19.50 1.83
CA LEU A 466 -7.62 19.13 3.25
C LEU A 466 -6.21 19.06 3.84
N ASP A 467 -5.65 20.23 4.22
CA ASP A 467 -4.30 20.36 4.77
C ASP A 467 -4.31 20.07 6.28
N ASN A 468 -3.92 18.85 6.64
CA ASN A 468 -3.75 18.42 8.03
C ASN A 468 -2.28 18.32 8.47
N SER A 469 -1.36 18.77 7.62
CA SER A 469 0.09 18.86 7.85
C SER A 469 0.79 17.52 8.10
N THR A 470 0.25 16.42 7.58
CA THR A 470 0.89 15.09 7.66
C THR A 470 0.22 14.07 6.74
N THR A 471 0.96 13.05 6.29
CA THR A 471 0.41 11.87 5.61
C THR A 471 -0.16 10.92 6.66
N ALA A 472 -1.38 11.20 7.13
CA ALA A 472 -1.91 10.60 8.36
C ALA A 472 -2.24 9.10 8.25
N MET A 473 -2.82 8.65 7.13
CA MET A 473 -3.38 7.30 6.98
C MET A 473 -2.33 6.19 7.14
N THR A 474 -1.11 6.42 6.71
CA THR A 474 -0.02 5.44 6.65
C THR A 474 0.98 5.54 7.81
N GLY A 475 0.78 6.46 8.78
CA GLY A 475 1.62 6.59 9.96
C GLY A 475 2.26 7.97 10.17
N HIS A 476 1.64 9.02 9.66
CA HIS A 476 2.05 10.43 9.87
C HIS A 476 3.39 10.82 9.22
N GLN A 477 3.69 10.26 8.05
CA GLN A 477 4.91 10.56 7.30
C GLN A 477 4.97 12.03 6.86
N PRO A 478 6.19 12.60 6.75
CA PRO A 478 6.38 13.91 6.18
C PRO A 478 6.08 13.92 4.67
N HIS A 479 5.70 15.10 4.17
CA HIS A 479 5.50 15.41 2.76
C HIS A 479 5.98 16.84 2.48
N PRO A 480 6.10 17.32 1.22
CA PRO A 480 6.71 18.63 0.91
C PRO A 480 6.14 19.84 1.68
N GLY A 481 4.88 19.78 2.12
CA GLY A 481 4.25 20.82 2.93
C GLY A 481 4.60 20.79 4.42
N THR A 482 5.28 19.75 4.93
CA THR A 482 5.56 19.60 6.37
C THR A 482 6.82 20.32 6.82
N GLY A 483 7.82 20.52 5.93
CA GLY A 483 9.09 21.18 6.23
C GLY A 483 10.08 20.30 6.98
N ARG A 484 9.96 18.98 6.88
CA ARG A 484 10.87 18.01 7.46
C ARG A 484 10.98 16.78 6.53
N THR A 485 12.21 16.26 6.38
CA THR A 485 12.48 15.00 5.64
C THR A 485 12.32 13.78 6.55
N VAL A 486 12.28 12.57 5.98
CA VAL A 486 12.28 11.32 6.76
C VAL A 486 13.57 11.15 7.56
N MET A 487 14.68 11.67 7.06
CA MET A 487 15.98 11.69 7.76
C MET A 487 16.02 12.70 8.92
N GLY A 488 14.94 13.49 9.09
CA GLY A 488 14.76 14.44 10.18
C GLY A 488 15.33 15.83 9.92
N GLU A 489 15.82 16.09 8.71
CA GLU A 489 16.31 17.42 8.33
C GLU A 489 15.15 18.42 8.22
N ILE A 490 15.41 19.65 8.66
CA ILE A 490 14.45 20.75 8.53
C ILE A 490 14.70 21.42 7.17
N VAL A 491 13.66 21.46 6.35
CA VAL A 491 13.69 22.02 5.00
C VAL A 491 12.60 23.06 4.79
N GLN A 492 12.72 23.84 3.73
CA GLN A 492 11.69 24.81 3.38
C GLN A 492 10.38 24.11 2.99
N LYS A 493 9.25 24.53 3.58
CA LYS A 493 7.93 24.04 3.21
C LYS A 493 7.54 24.53 1.82
N ILE A 494 7.00 23.63 1.01
CA ILE A 494 6.32 24.04 -0.23
C ILE A 494 4.89 24.49 0.13
N ASN A 495 4.55 25.72 -0.23
CA ASN A 495 3.26 26.32 0.10
C ASN A 495 2.22 25.99 -0.97
N ILE A 496 1.15 25.27 -0.60
CA ILE A 496 0.07 24.84 -1.49
C ILE A 496 -0.60 26.03 -2.19
N GLU A 497 -0.87 27.13 -1.47
CA GLU A 497 -1.50 28.32 -2.05
C GLU A 497 -0.62 28.95 -3.14
N GLN A 498 0.70 29.05 -2.89
CA GLN A 498 1.64 29.58 -3.89
C GLN A 498 1.71 28.68 -5.13
N VAL A 499 1.69 27.35 -4.96
CA VAL A 499 1.64 26.41 -6.08
C VAL A 499 0.37 26.60 -6.91
N LEU A 500 -0.80 26.66 -6.26
CA LEU A 500 -2.09 26.88 -6.93
C LEU A 500 -2.10 28.20 -7.71
N ARG A 501 -1.64 29.30 -7.11
CA ARG A 501 -1.53 30.59 -7.78
C ARG A 501 -0.53 30.58 -8.92
N GLY A 502 0.61 29.89 -8.76
CA GLY A 502 1.60 29.71 -9.82
C GLY A 502 1.10 28.93 -11.02
N ILE A 503 0.14 28.01 -10.84
CA ILE A 503 -0.54 27.28 -11.91
C ILE A 503 -1.59 28.18 -12.63
N GLY A 504 -2.05 29.26 -11.99
CA GLY A 504 -3.05 30.17 -12.55
C GLY A 504 -4.41 30.14 -11.87
N VAL A 505 -4.55 29.45 -10.73
CA VAL A 505 -5.78 29.53 -9.92
C VAL A 505 -5.82 30.90 -9.22
N THR A 506 -6.71 31.78 -9.62
CA THR A 506 -6.82 33.16 -9.10
C THR A 506 -7.55 33.20 -7.76
N ASP A 507 -8.61 32.42 -7.63
CA ASP A 507 -9.45 32.36 -6.45
C ASP A 507 -9.00 31.23 -5.51
N VAL A 508 -8.12 31.58 -4.58
CA VAL A 508 -7.59 30.66 -3.54
C VAL A 508 -7.83 31.27 -2.17
N LYS A 509 -8.43 30.51 -1.25
CA LYS A 509 -8.64 30.90 0.15
C LYS A 509 -8.18 29.82 1.10
N THR A 510 -7.52 30.22 2.18
CA THR A 510 -7.14 29.34 3.30
C THR A 510 -8.00 29.66 4.50
N VAL A 511 -8.68 28.66 5.07
CA VAL A 511 -9.62 28.80 6.20
C VAL A 511 -9.38 27.67 7.21
N ASN A 512 -9.56 27.98 8.50
CA ASN A 512 -9.59 26.95 9.53
C ASN A 512 -10.97 26.25 9.54
N PRO A 513 -11.06 24.95 9.25
CA PRO A 513 -12.35 24.25 9.17
C PRO A 513 -13.08 24.18 10.52
N LEU A 514 -12.36 24.32 11.64
CA LEU A 514 -12.94 24.34 12.99
C LEU A 514 -13.68 25.66 13.30
N ASP A 515 -13.46 26.73 12.53
CA ASP A 515 -14.35 27.88 12.49
C ASP A 515 -15.45 27.65 11.45
N LEU A 516 -16.56 27.07 11.90
CA LEU A 516 -17.65 26.65 11.04
C LEU A 516 -18.31 27.82 10.28
N ASN A 517 -18.45 28.98 10.90
CA ASN A 517 -19.12 30.09 10.26
C ASN A 517 -18.29 30.69 9.14
N SER A 518 -17.01 30.95 9.38
CA SER A 518 -16.06 31.40 8.36
C SER A 518 -15.92 30.39 7.22
N SER A 519 -15.90 29.09 7.53
CA SER A 519 -15.81 28.02 6.53
C SER A 519 -17.03 27.95 5.63
N VAL A 520 -18.24 28.01 6.20
CA VAL A 520 -19.50 28.03 5.43
C VAL A 520 -19.58 29.28 4.55
N ALA A 521 -19.20 30.46 5.07
CA ALA A 521 -19.19 31.72 4.30
C ALA A 521 -18.21 31.63 3.13
N CYS A 522 -17.01 31.10 3.37
CA CYS A 522 -16.00 30.90 2.33
C CYS A 522 -16.49 29.96 1.21
N VAL A 523 -17.10 28.82 1.55
CA VAL A 523 -17.64 27.88 0.54
C VAL A 523 -18.71 28.59 -0.31
N ARG A 524 -19.64 29.31 0.30
CA ARG A 524 -20.69 30.05 -0.43
C ARG A 524 -20.10 31.07 -1.38
N GLU A 525 -19.16 31.88 -0.90
CA GLU A 525 -18.49 32.88 -1.74
C GLU A 525 -17.79 32.24 -2.94
N MET A 526 -17.08 31.16 -2.72
CA MET A 526 -16.36 30.47 -3.80
C MET A 526 -17.31 29.79 -4.79
N THR A 527 -18.50 29.38 -4.35
CA THR A 527 -19.53 28.81 -5.23
C THR A 527 -20.09 29.81 -6.22
N ASP A 528 -20.13 31.10 -5.85
CA ASP A 528 -20.68 32.16 -6.70
C ASP A 528 -19.68 32.64 -7.78
N LYS A 529 -18.42 32.14 -7.76
CA LYS A 529 -17.38 32.46 -8.74
C LYS A 529 -17.35 31.47 -9.88
N THR A 530 -16.75 31.86 -11.01
CA THR A 530 -16.54 31.00 -12.19
C THR A 530 -15.09 30.52 -12.31
N GLY A 531 -14.86 29.50 -13.12
CA GLY A 531 -13.54 28.92 -13.35
C GLY A 531 -13.08 27.95 -12.24
N VAL A 532 -11.78 27.69 -12.15
CA VAL A 532 -11.19 26.84 -11.09
C VAL A 532 -10.97 27.68 -9.84
N LYS A 533 -11.58 27.26 -8.73
CA LYS A 533 -11.45 27.89 -7.41
C LYS A 533 -10.87 26.88 -6.43
N ALA A 534 -10.10 27.34 -5.44
CA ALA A 534 -9.54 26.47 -4.42
C ALA A 534 -9.80 26.98 -3.00
N ILE A 535 -10.21 26.09 -2.12
CA ILE A 535 -10.31 26.32 -0.67
C ILE A 535 -9.33 25.38 0.02
N ILE A 536 -8.41 25.93 0.80
CA ILE A 536 -7.48 25.15 1.62
C ILE A 536 -8.05 25.15 3.05
N PHE A 537 -8.64 24.04 3.46
CA PHE A 537 -9.03 23.83 4.85
C PHE A 537 -7.81 23.37 5.65
N LYS A 538 -7.24 24.30 6.40
CA LYS A 538 -5.99 24.08 7.12
C LYS A 538 -6.21 23.95 8.62
N SER A 539 -5.92 22.76 9.15
CA SER A 539 -5.91 22.47 10.59
C SER A 539 -5.13 21.19 10.84
N PRO A 540 -4.20 21.16 11.80
CA PRO A 540 -3.34 20.00 12.01
C PRO A 540 -4.13 18.74 12.39
N CYS A 541 -3.62 17.57 11.98
CA CYS A 541 -4.18 16.28 12.39
C CYS A 541 -4.14 16.14 13.93
N ILE A 542 -5.20 15.60 14.50
CA ILE A 542 -5.29 15.41 15.96
C ILE A 542 -4.19 14.50 16.53
N ALA A 543 -3.65 13.59 15.72
CA ALA A 543 -2.61 12.67 16.14
C ALA A 543 -1.22 13.34 16.30
N ILE A 544 -1.03 14.52 15.70
CA ILE A 544 0.20 15.32 15.85
C ILE A 544 0.01 16.54 16.76
N THR A 545 -1.15 16.65 17.41
CA THR A 545 -1.47 17.71 18.37
C THR A 545 -1.72 17.10 19.74
N LYS A 546 -1.51 17.89 20.79
CA LYS A 546 -1.88 17.51 22.15
C LYS A 546 -3.20 18.23 22.51
N PRO A 547 -4.29 17.50 22.80
CA PRO A 547 -5.51 18.13 23.30
C PRO A 547 -5.25 18.80 24.67
N GLU A 548 -5.74 20.00 24.86
CA GLU A 548 -5.56 20.73 26.12
C GLU A 548 -6.73 20.48 27.09
N PHE A 549 -7.92 20.26 26.56
CA PHE A 549 -9.14 20.07 27.35
C PHE A 549 -10.20 19.26 26.58
N SER A 550 -11.11 18.62 27.30
CA SER A 550 -12.33 18.03 26.74
C SER A 550 -13.51 18.99 26.86
N LEU A 551 -14.58 18.75 26.11
CA LEU A 551 -15.87 19.43 26.26
C LEU A 551 -16.80 18.55 27.10
N HIS A 552 -17.83 19.17 27.71
CA HIS A 552 -18.89 18.45 28.39
C HIS A 552 -20.28 19.02 28.05
N ILE A 553 -21.30 18.27 28.35
CA ILE A 553 -22.69 18.69 28.12
C ILE A 553 -23.28 19.22 29.45
N ASP A 554 -23.75 20.44 29.39
CA ASP A 554 -24.56 21.05 30.45
C ASP A 554 -25.96 20.41 30.39
N ALA A 555 -26.27 19.55 31.34
CA ALA A 555 -27.52 18.79 31.41
C ALA A 555 -28.77 19.69 31.55
N GLU A 556 -28.62 20.86 32.20
CA GLU A 556 -29.72 21.81 32.37
C GLU A 556 -30.09 22.52 31.07
N LYS A 557 -29.11 22.73 30.17
CA LYS A 557 -29.31 23.38 28.87
C LYS A 557 -29.61 22.39 27.76
N CYS A 558 -29.23 21.12 27.91
CA CYS A 558 -29.41 20.12 26.88
C CYS A 558 -30.87 19.74 26.68
N ILE A 559 -31.42 20.09 25.53
CA ILE A 559 -32.81 19.77 25.16
C ILE A 559 -32.99 18.38 24.55
N GLY A 560 -31.98 17.51 24.58
CA GLY A 560 -32.04 16.14 24.08
C GLY A 560 -32.27 16.00 22.58
N CYS A 561 -32.07 17.03 21.77
CA CYS A 561 -32.38 17.02 20.33
C CYS A 561 -31.46 16.11 19.49
N LYS A 562 -30.34 15.64 20.04
CA LYS A 562 -29.34 14.75 19.41
C LYS A 562 -28.73 15.28 18.10
N LYS A 563 -28.83 16.60 17.83
CA LYS A 563 -28.32 17.21 16.60
C LYS A 563 -26.79 17.04 16.46
N CYS A 564 -26.05 17.16 17.57
CA CYS A 564 -24.60 16.94 17.64
C CYS A 564 -24.18 15.51 17.20
N ILE A 565 -25.01 14.49 17.45
CA ILE A 565 -24.80 13.12 16.97
C ILE A 565 -25.20 13.00 15.51
N ARG A 566 -26.45 13.37 15.18
CA ARG A 566 -27.05 13.11 13.86
C ARG A 566 -26.40 13.91 12.73
N GLU A 567 -25.79 15.05 12.98
CA GLU A 567 -25.14 15.86 11.96
C GLU A 567 -23.63 15.66 11.89
N LEU A 568 -22.96 15.32 13.01
CA LEU A 568 -21.50 15.23 13.04
C LEU A 568 -20.97 13.81 13.08
N GLY A 569 -21.64 12.88 13.78
CA GLY A 569 -21.16 11.50 13.94
C GLY A 569 -19.79 11.43 14.63
N CYS A 570 -19.48 12.32 15.58
CA CYS A 570 -18.21 12.31 16.29
C CYS A 570 -18.18 11.15 17.28
N PRO A 571 -17.13 10.27 17.26
CA PRO A 571 -17.06 9.11 18.15
C PRO A 571 -17.03 9.45 19.65
N ALA A 572 -16.57 10.67 20.02
CA ALA A 572 -16.58 11.13 21.38
C ALA A 572 -17.99 11.53 21.90
N ILE A 573 -19.00 11.61 21.03
CA ILE A 573 -20.36 11.95 21.42
C ILE A 573 -21.20 10.68 21.43
N VAL A 574 -21.58 10.23 22.62
CA VAL A 574 -22.26 8.95 22.85
C VAL A 574 -23.64 9.14 23.49
N LEU A 575 -24.43 8.08 23.45
CA LEU A 575 -25.68 8.01 24.23
C LEU A 575 -25.45 7.09 25.42
N ASP A 576 -25.63 7.63 26.62
CA ASP A 576 -25.62 6.86 27.84
C ASP A 576 -27.02 6.97 28.50
N ASN A 577 -27.68 5.82 28.67
CA ASN A 577 -29.05 5.73 29.21
C ASN A 577 -30.04 6.69 28.51
N GLY A 578 -29.89 6.92 27.19
CA GLY A 578 -30.72 7.79 26.38
C GLY A 578 -30.31 9.29 26.41
N ASN A 579 -29.40 9.67 27.28
CA ASN A 579 -28.84 11.02 27.38
C ASN A 579 -27.62 11.17 26.48
N VAL A 580 -27.42 12.37 25.92
CA VAL A 580 -26.23 12.67 25.13
C VAL A 580 -25.09 13.00 26.08
N CYS A 581 -23.98 12.28 25.96
CA CYS A 581 -22.77 12.49 26.76
C CYS A 581 -21.56 12.69 25.85
N ILE A 582 -20.50 13.29 26.37
CA ILE A 582 -19.19 13.36 25.74
C ILE A 582 -18.23 12.51 26.55
N ASP A 583 -17.59 11.56 25.85
CA ASP A 583 -16.47 10.77 26.40
C ASP A 583 -15.23 11.69 26.45
N ASP A 584 -14.83 12.04 27.66
CA ASP A 584 -13.70 12.94 27.93
C ASP A 584 -12.35 12.32 27.55
N THR A 585 -12.25 10.99 27.55
CA THR A 585 -11.03 10.27 27.12
C THR A 585 -10.80 10.35 25.60
N MET A 586 -11.86 10.53 24.81
CA MET A 586 -11.82 10.65 23.36
C MET A 586 -11.92 12.10 22.88
N CYS A 587 -12.50 12.99 23.65
CA CYS A 587 -12.77 14.35 23.23
C CYS A 587 -11.49 15.20 23.19
N THR A 588 -11.21 15.82 22.05
CA THR A 588 -10.04 16.68 21.84
C THR A 588 -10.31 18.17 22.02
N GLY A 589 -11.50 18.56 22.45
CA GLY A 589 -11.85 19.97 22.66
C GLY A 589 -11.99 20.82 21.39
N CYS A 590 -12.10 20.23 20.20
CA CYS A 590 -12.09 20.95 18.90
C CYS A 590 -13.21 21.99 18.70
N GLY A 591 -14.27 21.99 19.50
CA GLY A 591 -15.33 22.98 19.50
C GLY A 591 -16.37 22.87 18.37
N LEU A 592 -16.26 21.93 17.45
CA LEU A 592 -17.20 21.82 16.32
C LEU A 592 -18.63 21.54 16.80
N CYS A 593 -18.80 20.64 17.78
CA CYS A 593 -20.13 20.28 18.30
C CYS A 593 -20.80 21.43 19.07
N SER A 594 -20.05 22.28 19.73
CA SER A 594 -20.61 23.46 20.40
C SER A 594 -21.21 24.47 19.43
N GLN A 595 -20.60 24.63 18.22
CA GLN A 595 -21.12 25.51 17.16
C GLN A 595 -22.36 24.93 16.45
N VAL A 596 -22.62 23.62 16.60
CA VAL A 596 -23.79 22.94 16.04
C VAL A 596 -24.95 22.88 17.03
N CYS A 597 -24.68 22.98 18.32
CA CYS A 597 -25.67 22.86 19.38
C CYS A 597 -26.62 24.06 19.41
N PRO A 598 -27.93 23.89 19.14
CA PRO A 598 -28.87 25.00 19.12
C PRO A 598 -29.16 25.60 20.51
N ALA A 599 -28.92 24.82 21.57
CA ALA A 599 -29.15 25.22 22.95
C ALA A 599 -27.88 25.72 23.65
N ALA A 600 -26.75 25.83 22.95
CA ALA A 600 -25.43 26.14 23.51
C ALA A 600 -25.09 25.31 24.78
N ALA A 601 -25.54 24.05 24.80
CA ALA A 601 -25.37 23.15 25.95
C ALA A 601 -23.99 22.44 25.96
N ILE A 602 -23.16 22.60 24.95
CA ILE A 602 -21.83 21.98 24.88
C ILE A 602 -20.80 23.05 25.19
N ILE A 603 -20.15 22.92 26.31
CA ILE A 603 -19.26 23.95 26.88
C ILE A 603 -17.87 23.38 27.21
N GLY A 604 -16.90 24.28 27.53
CA GLY A 604 -15.53 23.90 27.89
C GLY A 604 -15.49 22.98 29.10
N GLY A 605 -14.57 22.04 29.07
CA GLY A 605 -14.46 20.96 30.01
C GLY A 605 -13.18 20.98 30.88
N LYS A 606 -12.84 19.83 31.45
CA LYS A 606 -11.66 19.62 32.26
C LYS A 606 -10.40 19.67 31.40
N LYS A 607 -9.29 20.21 31.95
CA LYS A 607 -7.96 20.02 31.34
C LYS A 607 -7.63 18.53 31.32
N HIS A 608 -7.03 18.08 30.22
CA HIS A 608 -6.40 16.77 30.18
C HIS A 608 -5.16 16.80 31.06
N GLU A 609 -5.01 15.82 31.95
CA GLU A 609 -3.83 15.65 32.82
C GLU A 609 -2.64 15.09 32.02
#